data_a74694aea33e647de8e29078bb05b5f2
#
_entry.id   a74694aea33e647de8e29078bb05b5f2
#
_cell.length_a   1.000
_cell.length_b   1.000
_cell.length_c   1.000
_cell.angle_alpha   90.00
_cell.angle_beta   90.00
_cell.angle_gamma   90.00
#
_symmetry.space_group_name_H-M   'P 1'
#
loop_
_entity.id
_entity.type
_entity.pdbx_description
1 polymer ?
#
loop_
_entity_poly.entity_id
_entity_poly.type
_entity_poly.pdbx_seq_one_letter_code
_entity_poly.pdbx_strand_id
1 'polypeptide(L)'
;TFDSLNPMLVRGLPLPQIRGYVVESLMARGHDEPFTLYGLLAESIETDDARSTVTFRIRPNARFSDGKPVTAEDVLFSKELLQAKGRPNHRLFYSKITKATALDERTVRFDLGDANDRELPLILGLMPILAKHATDPATFEETSLTALLGSGAYRVSHVRPGASVTLERNPDY
;
A
#
# COMPACT_ATOMS: atom_id res chain seq x y z
N THR A 1 -3.95 -22.52 -8.48
CA THR A 1 -5.08 -21.87 -9.18
C THR A 1 -5.28 -20.47 -8.60
N PHE A 2 -5.45 -19.46 -9.42
CA PHE A 2 -5.77 -18.08 -9.05
C PHE A 2 -6.80 -17.53 -10.04
N ASP A 3 -7.62 -16.59 -9.61
CA ASP A 3 -8.64 -15.91 -10.43
C ASP A 3 -8.60 -14.38 -10.26
N SER A 4 -7.71 -13.88 -9.41
CA SER A 4 -7.53 -12.44 -9.19
C SER A 4 -6.06 -12.09 -8.99
N LEU A 5 -5.67 -10.92 -9.52
CA LEU A 5 -4.39 -10.29 -9.24
C LEU A 5 -4.50 -9.14 -8.21
N ASN A 6 -5.67 -8.98 -7.59
CA ASN A 6 -5.86 -8.02 -6.51
C ASN A 6 -5.81 -8.70 -5.13
N PRO A 7 -4.67 -8.71 -4.43
CA PRO A 7 -4.54 -9.35 -3.12
C PRO A 7 -5.14 -8.52 -1.97
N MET A 8 -5.71 -7.34 -2.27
CA MET A 8 -6.31 -6.45 -1.25
C MET A 8 -7.75 -6.85 -0.93
N LEU A 9 -8.30 -7.85 -1.62
CA LEU A 9 -9.67 -8.33 -1.45
C LEU A 9 -9.70 -9.71 -0.79
N VAL A 10 -10.87 -10.07 -0.24
CA VAL A 10 -11.16 -11.42 0.26
C VAL A 10 -11.77 -12.29 -0.84
N ARG A 11 -12.47 -11.65 -1.79
CA ARG A 11 -13.19 -12.34 -2.87
C ARG A 11 -12.21 -13.00 -3.85
N GLY A 12 -12.49 -14.22 -4.24
CA GLY A 12 -11.68 -14.99 -5.19
C GLY A 12 -10.46 -15.66 -4.56
N LEU A 13 -9.57 -16.14 -5.43
CA LEU A 13 -8.27 -16.72 -5.08
C LEU A 13 -7.16 -15.78 -5.56
N PRO A 14 -6.85 -14.74 -4.79
CA PRO A 14 -5.82 -13.76 -5.19
C PRO A 14 -4.42 -14.37 -5.14
N LEU A 15 -3.53 -13.83 -5.96
CA LEU A 15 -2.11 -14.13 -5.92
C LEU A 15 -1.42 -13.24 -4.87
N PRO A 16 -1.06 -13.76 -3.68
CA PRO A 16 -0.56 -12.92 -2.58
C PRO A 16 0.79 -12.28 -2.87
N GLN A 17 1.60 -12.87 -3.77
CA GLN A 17 2.92 -12.36 -4.16
C GLN A 17 2.87 -11.00 -4.85
N ILE A 18 1.72 -10.60 -5.40
CA ILE A 18 1.55 -9.24 -5.96
C ILE A 18 1.81 -8.18 -4.89
N ARG A 19 1.41 -8.46 -3.64
CA ARG A 19 1.77 -7.60 -2.52
C ARG A 19 3.23 -7.84 -2.14
N GLY A 20 4.01 -6.78 -2.13
CA GLY A 20 5.44 -6.79 -1.81
C GLY A 20 6.35 -6.89 -3.04
N TYR A 21 6.01 -7.65 -4.10
CA TYR A 21 6.81 -7.66 -5.32
C TYR A 21 6.38 -6.59 -6.34
N VAL A 22 5.09 -6.34 -6.43
CA VAL A 22 4.51 -5.38 -7.39
C VAL A 22 3.97 -4.15 -6.68
N VAL A 23 3.14 -4.33 -5.64
CA VAL A 23 2.59 -3.24 -4.84
C VAL A 23 3.33 -3.15 -3.52
N GLU A 24 4.01 -2.05 -3.29
CA GLU A 24 4.75 -1.77 -2.07
C GLU A 24 3.90 -1.04 -1.02
N SER A 25 4.45 -0.92 0.17
CA SER A 25 3.94 -0.15 1.30
C SER A 25 4.91 0.96 1.69
N LEU A 26 4.49 1.85 2.60
CA LEU A 26 5.37 2.92 3.10
C LEU A 26 6.61 2.37 3.78
N MET A 27 6.47 1.26 4.49
CA MET A 27 7.56 0.55 5.19
C MET A 27 7.51 -0.95 4.88
N ALA A 28 8.61 -1.64 5.09
CA ALA A 28 8.74 -3.10 4.95
C ALA A 28 9.18 -3.74 6.26
N ARG A 29 8.79 -5.01 6.47
CA ARG A 29 9.28 -5.82 7.61
C ARG A 29 10.70 -6.31 7.36
N GLY A 30 11.55 -6.28 8.39
CA GLY A 30 12.77 -7.05 8.41
C GLY A 30 12.46 -8.55 8.39
N HIS A 31 13.16 -9.32 7.55
CA HIS A 31 12.94 -10.76 7.48
C HIS A 31 13.53 -11.53 8.66
N ASP A 32 14.61 -11.02 9.22
CA ASP A 32 15.39 -11.55 10.35
C ASP A 32 15.08 -10.84 11.69
N GLU A 33 14.32 -9.74 11.63
CA GLU A 33 13.95 -8.93 12.78
C GLU A 33 12.41 -8.80 12.86
N PRO A 34 11.71 -9.72 13.55
CA PRO A 34 10.25 -9.86 13.42
C PRO A 34 9.41 -8.64 13.82
N PHE A 35 9.95 -7.72 14.61
CA PHE A 35 9.26 -6.53 15.07
C PHE A 35 9.83 -5.22 14.51
N THR A 36 10.79 -5.30 13.57
CA THR A 36 11.43 -4.14 12.97
C THR A 36 10.81 -3.82 11.61
N LEU A 37 10.50 -2.53 11.39
CA LEU A 37 10.09 -1.99 10.10
C LEU A 37 11.16 -1.03 9.58
N TYR A 38 11.43 -1.14 8.30
CA TYR A 38 12.35 -0.27 7.56
C TYR A 38 11.55 0.61 6.58
N GLY A 39 12.02 1.84 6.36
CA GLY A 39 11.46 2.70 5.33
C GLY A 39 11.60 2.06 3.94
N LEU A 40 10.51 2.01 3.18
CA LEU A 40 10.45 1.51 1.81
C LEU A 40 10.08 2.67 0.87
N LEU A 41 8.81 2.96 0.62
CA LEU A 41 8.39 4.18 -0.06
C LEU A 41 8.59 5.43 0.80
N ALA A 42 8.48 5.28 2.14
CA ALA A 42 8.79 6.36 3.07
C ALA A 42 10.29 6.40 3.40
N GLU A 43 10.87 7.60 3.42
CA GLU A 43 12.23 7.85 3.89
C GLU A 43 12.27 8.12 5.41
N SER A 44 11.18 8.64 5.98
CA SER A 44 11.05 8.88 7.41
C SER A 44 9.64 8.63 7.92
N ILE A 45 9.57 8.31 9.20
CA ILE A 45 8.35 8.24 10.01
C ILE A 45 8.56 9.04 11.28
N GLU A 46 7.60 9.87 11.63
CA GLU A 46 7.60 10.68 12.83
C GLU A 46 6.31 10.49 13.59
N THR A 47 6.40 10.37 14.92
CA THR A 47 5.25 10.35 15.83
C THR A 47 5.45 11.41 16.90
N ASP A 48 4.35 11.98 17.42
CA ASP A 48 4.39 12.81 18.61
C ASP A 48 4.61 11.95 19.88
N ASP A 49 4.99 12.58 21.00
CA ASP A 49 5.22 11.91 22.29
C ASP A 49 3.97 11.18 22.79
N ALA A 50 2.80 11.76 22.53
CA ALA A 50 1.50 11.19 22.88
C ALA A 50 1.08 10.05 21.94
N ARG A 51 1.81 9.83 20.84
CA ARG A 51 1.46 8.87 19.76
C ARG A 51 0.04 9.06 19.22
N SER A 52 -0.41 10.29 19.20
CA SER A 52 -1.71 10.69 18.67
C SER A 52 -1.65 10.97 17.16
N THR A 53 -0.45 11.12 16.62
CA THR A 53 -0.20 11.37 15.21
C THR A 53 0.94 10.53 14.67
N VAL A 54 0.88 10.24 13.37
CA VAL A 54 2.00 9.67 12.63
C VAL A 54 2.13 10.40 11.28
N THR A 55 3.36 10.80 10.96
CA THR A 55 3.70 11.48 9.71
C THR A 55 4.70 10.64 8.94
N PHE A 56 4.40 10.38 7.67
CA PHE A 56 5.30 9.71 6.73
C PHE A 56 5.76 10.69 5.67
N ARG A 57 7.05 10.66 5.36
CA ARG A 57 7.63 11.39 4.24
C ARG A 57 8.06 10.42 3.15
N ILE A 58 7.48 10.58 1.96
CA ILE A 58 7.76 9.73 0.80
C ILE A 58 9.11 10.12 0.21
N ARG A 59 9.88 9.12 -0.23
CA ARG A 59 11.18 9.34 -0.90
C ARG A 59 11.02 10.16 -2.17
N PRO A 60 11.92 11.08 -2.48
CA PRO A 60 11.81 11.93 -3.67
C PRO A 60 11.91 11.14 -4.99
N ASN A 61 12.53 9.96 -4.97
CA ASN A 61 12.67 9.07 -6.12
C ASN A 61 11.64 7.93 -6.15
N ALA A 62 10.68 7.89 -5.21
CA ALA A 62 9.62 6.89 -5.23
C ALA A 62 8.73 7.07 -6.46
N ARG A 63 8.60 6.00 -7.28
CA ARG A 63 7.83 6.02 -8.53
C ARG A 63 7.05 4.72 -8.71
N PHE A 64 5.93 4.83 -9.39
CA PHE A 64 5.26 3.68 -9.96
C PHE A 64 6.01 3.16 -11.19
N SER A 65 5.72 1.94 -11.59
CA SER A 65 6.40 1.29 -12.74
C SER A 65 6.07 1.92 -14.10
N ASP A 66 5.18 2.89 -14.17
CA ASP A 66 4.92 3.76 -15.34
C ASP A 66 5.76 5.06 -15.30
N GLY A 67 6.63 5.23 -14.30
CA GLY A 67 7.51 6.38 -14.12
C GLY A 67 6.88 7.56 -13.37
N LYS A 68 5.58 7.55 -13.09
CA LYS A 68 4.94 8.64 -12.33
C LYS A 68 5.35 8.60 -10.85
N PRO A 69 5.53 9.75 -10.20
CA PRO A 69 5.91 9.82 -8.81
C PRO A 69 4.81 9.24 -7.91
N VAL A 70 5.23 8.63 -6.80
CA VAL A 70 4.34 8.28 -5.69
C VAL A 70 4.17 9.53 -4.83
N THR A 71 2.93 9.92 -4.57
CA THR A 71 2.59 11.16 -3.86
C THR A 71 1.78 10.93 -2.59
N ALA A 72 1.66 11.95 -1.76
CA ALA A 72 0.78 11.95 -0.60
C ALA A 72 -0.69 11.68 -0.98
N GLU A 73 -1.12 12.14 -2.16
CA GLU A 73 -2.47 11.87 -2.69
C GLU A 73 -2.72 10.37 -2.96
N ASP A 74 -1.70 9.63 -3.41
CA ASP A 74 -1.81 8.18 -3.58
C ASP A 74 -1.95 7.47 -2.24
N VAL A 75 -1.27 7.96 -1.20
CA VAL A 75 -1.39 7.44 0.17
C VAL A 75 -2.79 7.68 0.73
N LEU A 76 -3.32 8.91 0.61
CA LEU A 76 -4.70 9.23 1.02
C LEU A 76 -5.73 8.40 0.28
N PHE A 77 -5.60 8.32 -1.04
CA PHE A 77 -6.45 7.49 -1.89
C PHE A 77 -6.43 6.02 -1.46
N SER A 78 -5.25 5.46 -1.22
CA SER A 78 -5.09 4.07 -0.78
C SER A 78 -5.79 3.82 0.55
N LYS A 79 -5.61 4.72 1.52
CA LYS A 79 -6.27 4.65 2.82
C LYS A 79 -7.79 4.63 2.67
N GLU A 80 -8.35 5.57 1.92
CA GLU A 80 -9.79 5.69 1.72
C GLU A 80 -10.37 4.47 1.00
N LEU A 81 -9.74 4.04 -0.10
CA LEU A 81 -10.19 2.90 -0.88
C LEU A 81 -10.14 1.60 -0.07
N LEU A 82 -9.03 1.35 0.63
CA LEU A 82 -8.86 0.14 1.44
C LEU A 82 -9.74 0.14 2.69
N GLN A 83 -10.01 1.30 3.28
CA GLN A 83 -10.98 1.42 4.38
C GLN A 83 -12.40 1.10 3.91
N ALA A 84 -12.79 1.57 2.72
CA ALA A 84 -14.12 1.35 2.17
C ALA A 84 -14.30 -0.08 1.61
N LYS A 85 -13.32 -0.58 0.85
CA LYS A 85 -13.45 -1.75 -0.02
C LYS A 85 -12.39 -2.84 0.21
N GLY A 86 -11.40 -2.61 1.06
CA GLY A 86 -10.35 -3.57 1.35
C GLY A 86 -10.80 -4.75 2.21
N ARG A 87 -9.84 -5.58 2.58
CA ARG A 87 -10.05 -6.70 3.50
C ARG A 87 -10.61 -6.23 4.85
N PRO A 88 -11.27 -7.08 5.64
CA PRO A 88 -11.82 -6.71 6.96
C PRO A 88 -10.82 -6.04 7.89
N ASN A 89 -9.56 -6.48 7.90
CA ASN A 89 -8.51 -5.85 8.69
C ASN A 89 -8.18 -4.43 8.22
N HIS A 90 -8.16 -4.18 6.90
CA HIS A 90 -7.97 -2.83 6.36
C HIS A 90 -9.11 -1.91 6.83
N ARG A 91 -10.36 -2.37 6.69
CA ARG A 91 -11.54 -1.61 7.12
C ARG A 91 -11.49 -1.30 8.60
N LEU A 92 -11.15 -2.30 9.43
CA LEU A 92 -11.08 -2.18 10.88
C LEU A 92 -9.99 -1.19 11.32
N PHE A 93 -8.75 -1.38 10.86
CA PHE A 93 -7.63 -0.56 11.34
C PHE A 93 -7.66 0.85 10.77
N TYR A 94 -7.98 1.02 9.48
CA TYR A 94 -7.97 2.35 8.88
C TYR A 94 -9.18 3.20 9.30
N SER A 95 -10.26 2.62 9.83
CA SER A 95 -11.36 3.36 10.43
C SER A 95 -11.00 4.05 11.76
N LYS A 96 -9.91 3.61 12.41
CA LYS A 96 -9.39 4.26 13.63
C LYS A 96 -8.68 5.59 13.37
N ILE A 97 -8.41 5.91 12.10
CA ILE A 97 -7.81 7.19 11.70
C ILE A 97 -8.90 8.23 11.68
N THR A 98 -8.76 9.26 12.49
CA THR A 98 -9.74 10.35 12.60
C THR A 98 -9.56 11.39 11.50
N LYS A 99 -8.33 11.62 11.07
CA LYS A 99 -8.00 12.53 9.98
C LYS A 99 -6.74 12.08 9.25
N ALA A 100 -6.75 12.24 7.92
CA ALA A 100 -5.59 12.04 7.07
C ALA A 100 -5.39 13.29 6.21
N THR A 101 -4.18 13.82 6.16
CA THR A 101 -3.88 15.11 5.53
C THR A 101 -2.57 15.04 4.75
N ALA A 102 -2.59 15.44 3.48
CA ALA A 102 -1.38 15.74 2.75
C ALA A 102 -0.87 17.11 3.21
N LEU A 103 0.31 17.15 3.82
CA LEU A 103 0.95 18.39 4.26
C LEU A 103 1.67 19.07 3.09
N ASP A 104 2.22 18.28 2.20
CA ASP A 104 2.80 18.64 0.91
C ASP A 104 2.70 17.45 -0.05
N GLU A 105 3.30 17.56 -1.24
CA GLU A 105 3.26 16.51 -2.27
C GLU A 105 3.78 15.14 -1.80
N ARG A 106 4.69 15.11 -0.82
CA ARG A 106 5.38 13.91 -0.34
C ARG A 106 5.19 13.62 1.15
N THR A 107 4.46 14.45 1.86
CA THR A 107 4.29 14.32 3.31
C THR A 107 2.82 14.11 3.65
N VAL A 108 2.53 12.99 4.31
CA VAL A 108 1.18 12.65 4.77
C VAL A 108 1.18 12.48 6.28
N ARG A 109 0.20 13.08 6.94
CA ARG A 109 -0.04 12.96 8.39
C ARG A 109 -1.38 12.27 8.63
N PHE A 110 -1.37 11.35 9.57
CA PHE A 110 -2.54 10.70 10.12
C PHE A 110 -2.73 11.08 11.58
N ASP A 111 -3.92 11.55 11.94
CA ASP A 111 -4.35 11.76 13.30
C ASP A 111 -5.08 10.49 13.78
N LEU A 112 -4.61 9.90 14.87
CA LEU A 112 -5.08 8.62 15.40
C LEU A 112 -6.16 8.84 16.46
N GLY A 113 -7.20 8.03 16.43
CA GLY A 113 -8.31 8.15 17.37
C GLY A 113 -7.99 7.66 18.78
N ASP A 114 -7.00 6.78 18.92
CA ASP A 114 -6.55 6.23 20.19
C ASP A 114 -5.03 6.25 20.28
N ALA A 115 -4.50 7.12 21.12
CA ALA A 115 -3.05 7.24 21.36
C ALA A 115 -2.45 6.01 22.07
N ASN A 116 -3.27 5.12 22.65
CA ASN A 116 -2.80 3.88 23.27
C ASN A 116 -2.59 2.74 22.27
N ASP A 117 -3.09 2.87 21.05
CA ASP A 117 -2.91 1.86 20.00
C ASP A 117 -1.49 1.96 19.43
N ARG A 118 -0.56 1.22 20.04
CA ARG A 118 0.86 1.22 19.67
C ARG A 118 1.13 0.52 18.34
N GLU A 119 0.20 -0.28 17.85
CA GLU A 119 0.34 -1.04 16.60
C GLU A 119 -0.14 -0.25 15.37
N LEU A 120 -1.08 0.67 15.56
CA LEU A 120 -1.69 1.40 14.46
C LEU A 120 -0.67 2.16 13.58
N PRO A 121 0.35 2.86 14.11
CA PRO A 121 1.40 3.46 13.28
C PRO A 121 2.17 2.45 12.43
N LEU A 122 2.44 1.25 12.96
CA LEU A 122 3.12 0.17 12.25
C LEU A 122 2.22 -0.43 11.17
N ILE A 123 0.93 -0.60 11.47
CA ILE A 123 -0.07 -1.08 10.51
C ILE A 123 -0.21 -0.10 9.34
N LEU A 124 -0.19 1.21 9.63
CA LEU A 124 -0.19 2.24 8.59
C LEU A 124 1.08 2.22 7.74
N GLY A 125 2.23 1.99 8.37
CA GLY A 125 3.49 1.81 7.65
C GLY A 125 3.45 0.64 6.65
N LEU A 126 2.70 -0.41 6.96
CA LEU A 126 2.51 -1.59 6.10
C LEU A 126 1.31 -1.47 5.14
N MET A 127 0.67 -0.30 5.06
CA MET A 127 -0.41 -0.06 4.13
C MET A 127 0.09 -0.12 2.69
N PRO A 128 -0.49 -0.97 1.81
CA PRO A 128 -0.13 -0.98 0.40
C PRO A 128 -0.57 0.32 -0.27
N ILE A 129 0.32 0.88 -1.09
CA ILE A 129 0.08 2.14 -1.81
C ILE A 129 -0.33 1.83 -3.24
N LEU A 130 -1.50 2.31 -3.59
CA LEU A 130 -2.14 2.12 -4.89
C LEU A 130 -2.02 3.40 -5.72
N ALA A 131 -1.77 3.24 -7.01
CA ALA A 131 -1.70 4.37 -7.94
C ALA A 131 -3.10 4.94 -8.17
N LYS A 132 -3.38 6.13 -7.64
CA LYS A 132 -4.67 6.83 -7.79
C LYS A 132 -5.08 6.98 -9.26
N HIS A 133 -4.12 7.29 -10.12
CA HIS A 133 -4.36 7.52 -11.56
C HIS A 133 -4.63 6.23 -12.37
N ALA A 134 -4.33 5.05 -11.81
CA ALA A 134 -4.46 3.76 -12.49
C ALA A 134 -5.40 2.78 -11.79
N THR A 135 -6.00 3.18 -10.68
CA THR A 135 -6.91 2.33 -9.90
C THR A 135 -8.32 2.90 -9.94
N ASP A 136 -9.25 2.16 -10.55
CA ASP A 136 -10.65 2.54 -10.58
C ASP A 136 -11.38 2.05 -9.32
N PRO A 137 -11.88 2.97 -8.46
CA PRO A 137 -12.63 2.59 -7.27
C PRO A 137 -13.94 1.83 -7.59
N ALA A 138 -14.55 2.06 -8.75
CA ALA A 138 -15.82 1.44 -9.10
C ALA A 138 -15.68 -0.07 -9.30
N THR A 139 -14.61 -0.51 -9.93
CA THR A 139 -14.33 -1.91 -10.27
C THR A 139 -13.38 -2.60 -9.30
N PHE A 140 -12.90 -1.88 -8.26
CA PHE A 140 -11.86 -2.39 -7.34
C PHE A 140 -12.24 -3.70 -6.63
N GLU A 141 -13.53 -3.93 -6.34
CA GLU A 141 -14.02 -5.15 -5.67
C GLU A 141 -14.27 -6.32 -6.62
N GLU A 142 -14.10 -6.13 -7.91
CA GLU A 142 -14.28 -7.19 -8.90
C GLU A 142 -13.05 -8.10 -8.94
N THR A 143 -13.29 -9.40 -9.17
CA THR A 143 -12.19 -10.32 -9.49
C THR A 143 -11.65 -9.97 -10.86
N SER A 144 -10.36 -9.71 -10.94
CA SER A 144 -9.73 -9.30 -12.20
C SER A 144 -8.34 -9.92 -12.34
N LEU A 145 -8.02 -10.32 -13.56
CA LEU A 145 -6.67 -10.72 -13.97
C LEU A 145 -5.87 -9.54 -14.55
N THR A 146 -6.42 -8.33 -14.50
CA THR A 146 -5.67 -7.12 -14.79
C THR A 146 -4.70 -6.82 -13.65
N ALA A 147 -3.44 -6.65 -13.99
CA ALA A 147 -2.41 -6.35 -13.00
C ALA A 147 -2.60 -4.96 -12.40
N LEU A 148 -2.41 -4.86 -11.09
CA LEU A 148 -2.30 -3.57 -10.42
C LEU A 148 -1.00 -2.88 -10.86
N LEU A 149 -1.06 -1.57 -11.12
CA LEU A 149 0.13 -0.74 -11.25
C LEU A 149 0.74 -0.54 -9.87
N GLY A 150 1.97 -0.95 -9.69
CA GLY A 150 2.68 -0.82 -8.43
C GLY A 150 4.00 -0.08 -8.57
N SER A 151 4.67 0.11 -7.45
CA SER A 151 5.98 0.75 -7.32
C SER A 151 7.12 -0.25 -7.09
N GLY A 152 6.80 -1.55 -7.03
CA GLY A 152 7.72 -2.58 -6.61
C GLY A 152 8.81 -2.94 -7.60
N ALA A 153 9.75 -3.77 -7.13
CA ALA A 153 10.89 -4.24 -7.91
C ALA A 153 10.48 -5.11 -9.11
N TYR A 154 9.25 -5.56 -9.16
CA TYR A 154 8.70 -6.37 -10.25
C TYR A 154 7.38 -5.80 -10.73
N ARG A 155 7.07 -6.07 -12.01
CA ARG A 155 5.77 -5.83 -12.64
C ARG A 155 5.25 -7.10 -13.28
N VAL A 156 3.95 -7.24 -13.41
CA VAL A 156 3.34 -8.36 -14.13
C VAL A 156 3.53 -8.15 -15.62
N SER A 157 4.24 -9.08 -16.28
CA SER A 157 4.48 -9.02 -17.71
C SER A 157 3.54 -9.90 -18.51
N HIS A 158 3.14 -11.05 -17.94
CA HIS A 158 2.27 -11.98 -18.64
C HIS A 158 1.38 -12.76 -17.67
N VAL A 159 0.12 -12.95 -18.05
CA VAL A 159 -0.86 -13.74 -17.28
C VAL A 159 -1.43 -14.83 -18.19
N ARG A 160 -1.31 -16.08 -17.74
CA ARG A 160 -2.00 -17.24 -18.31
C ARG A 160 -3.05 -17.68 -17.30
N PRO A 161 -4.34 -17.39 -17.53
CA PRO A 161 -5.41 -17.67 -16.57
C PRO A 161 -5.38 -19.11 -16.07
N GLY A 162 -5.45 -19.30 -14.76
CA GLY A 162 -5.44 -20.62 -14.12
C GLY A 162 -4.11 -21.38 -14.16
N ALA A 163 -3.09 -20.89 -14.88
CA ALA A 163 -1.83 -21.58 -15.09
C ALA A 163 -0.62 -20.84 -14.47
N SER A 164 -0.31 -19.62 -14.90
CA SER A 164 0.87 -18.89 -14.44
C SER A 164 0.72 -17.38 -14.53
N VAL A 165 1.47 -16.68 -13.68
CA VAL A 165 1.76 -15.25 -13.79
C VAL A 165 3.26 -15.09 -13.88
N THR A 166 3.72 -14.34 -14.88
CA THR A 166 5.12 -14.00 -15.04
C THR A 166 5.35 -12.58 -14.50
N LEU A 167 6.32 -12.49 -13.61
CA LEU A 167 6.83 -11.22 -13.12
C LEU A 167 8.14 -10.93 -13.82
N GLU A 168 8.31 -9.71 -14.29
CA GLU A 168 9.59 -9.22 -14.81
C GLU A 168 10.13 -8.13 -13.89
N ARG A 169 11.45 -8.00 -13.81
CA ARG A 169 12.09 -6.97 -13.03
C ARG A 169 11.73 -5.59 -13.59
N ASN A 170 11.38 -4.68 -12.69
CA ASN A 170 11.23 -3.28 -13.04
C ASN A 170 12.63 -2.67 -13.25
N PRO A 171 13.00 -2.25 -14.49
CA PRO A 171 14.36 -1.75 -14.77
C PRO A 171 14.65 -0.42 -14.09
N ASP A 172 13.61 0.33 -13.71
CA ASP A 172 13.70 1.68 -13.13
C ASP A 172 13.58 1.67 -11.61
N TYR A 173 13.63 0.49 -10.98
CA TYR A 173 13.54 0.32 -9.53
C TYR A 173 14.85 0.60 -8.82
#